data_d5dea826cf198aa26d9dcc80c569b07f
#
_entry.id   d5dea826cf198aa26d9dcc80c569b07f
#
_cell.length_a   1.000
_cell.length_b   1.000
_cell.length_c   1.000
_cell.angle_alpha   90.00
_cell.angle_beta   90.00
_cell.angle_gamma   90.00
#
_symmetry.space_group_name_H-M   'P 1'
#
loop_
_entity.id
_entity.type
_entity.pdbx_description
1 polymer ?
#
loop_
_entity_poly.entity_id
_entity_poly.type
_entity_poly.pdbx_seq_one_letter_code
_entity_poly.pdbx_strand_id
1 'polypeptide(L)'
;MQRSDTVLKQVVAAFERESHLKLHNHPIHMSFDDDALTVAGEVPDVASKKRLLQLTRLHSEGKRVVDQLRVTANPPVADGELRTRICERLAQTVDFRNCVICARVKGELEVLRGTMDEAGNDGSGVIEITVKDGVVTLTGQVISLSHRRLASVTAWWVGGCRDVVNLLELVPAEADGDDEMSDVLHLVLETDPRVRAGQITVNVENHRITLAGWVATEAESRQAEQDAWCMDAIGGVVNRIQVRASI
;
A
#
# COMPACT_ATOMS: atom_id res chain seq x y z
N MET A 1 -21.83 -18.85 18.09
CA MET A 1 -22.54 -17.57 18.22
C MET A 1 -21.95 -16.67 19.32
N GLN A 2 -21.89 -17.04 20.60
CA GLN A 2 -21.32 -16.19 21.69
C GLN A 2 -19.85 -15.76 21.49
N ARG A 3 -19.00 -16.63 20.93
CA ARG A 3 -17.57 -16.37 20.74
C ARG A 3 -17.31 -15.34 19.60
N SER A 4 -18.07 -15.41 18.54
CA SER A 4 -18.01 -14.46 17.41
C SER A 4 -18.40 -13.04 17.83
N ASP A 5 -19.43 -12.92 18.66
CA ASP A 5 -19.89 -11.62 19.21
C ASP A 5 -18.82 -10.99 20.14
N THR A 6 -18.05 -11.81 20.86
CA THR A 6 -16.98 -11.33 21.73
C THR A 6 -15.82 -10.75 20.91
N VAL A 7 -15.40 -11.45 19.86
CA VAL A 7 -14.32 -10.98 18.95
C VAL A 7 -14.73 -9.67 18.28
N LEU A 8 -15.95 -9.59 17.74
CA LEU A 8 -16.47 -8.35 17.14
C LEU A 8 -16.40 -7.17 18.11
N LYS A 9 -16.86 -7.38 19.36
CA LYS A 9 -16.81 -6.33 20.40
C LYS A 9 -15.38 -5.89 20.72
N GLN A 10 -14.42 -6.82 20.76
CA GLN A 10 -13.01 -6.50 21.01
C GLN A 10 -12.41 -5.68 19.87
N VAL A 11 -12.68 -6.05 18.61
CA VAL A 11 -12.22 -5.31 17.45
C VAL A 11 -12.84 -3.91 17.41
N VAL A 12 -14.15 -3.78 17.62
CA VAL A 12 -14.83 -2.48 17.71
C VAL A 12 -14.24 -1.60 18.81
N ALA A 13 -14.07 -2.15 20.00
CA ALA A 13 -13.47 -1.41 21.13
C ALA A 13 -12.01 -1.01 20.86
N ALA A 14 -11.25 -1.79 20.08
CA ALA A 14 -9.91 -1.43 19.63
C ALA A 14 -9.96 -0.27 18.64
N PHE A 15 -10.91 -0.28 17.71
CA PHE A 15 -11.13 0.81 16.75
C PHE A 15 -11.50 2.12 17.43
N GLU A 16 -12.40 2.09 18.42
CA GLU A 16 -12.84 3.28 19.17
C GLU A 16 -11.73 3.94 19.99
N ARG A 17 -10.69 3.19 20.36
CA ARG A 17 -9.51 3.73 21.07
C ARG A 17 -8.54 4.46 20.15
N GLU A 18 -8.61 4.24 18.84
CA GLU A 18 -7.78 4.91 17.85
C GLU A 18 -8.39 6.28 17.50
N SER A 19 -7.99 7.30 18.24
CA SER A 19 -8.51 8.68 18.10
C SER A 19 -8.28 9.30 16.70
N HIS A 20 -7.34 8.76 15.92
CA HIS A 20 -7.04 9.21 14.57
C HIS A 20 -7.99 8.64 13.51
N LEU A 21 -8.67 7.54 13.81
CA LEU A 21 -9.65 6.92 12.94
C LEU A 21 -11.00 7.63 13.10
N LYS A 22 -11.30 8.62 12.28
CA LYS A 22 -12.60 9.34 12.27
C LYS A 22 -13.71 8.43 11.72
N LEU A 23 -13.98 7.31 12.39
CA LEU A 23 -14.94 6.30 11.97
C LEU A 23 -16.39 6.77 11.95
N HIS A 24 -16.71 7.85 12.63
CA HIS A 24 -18.06 8.43 12.63
C HIS A 24 -18.59 8.78 11.24
N ASN A 25 -17.69 9.10 10.29
CA ASN A 25 -18.03 9.41 8.92
C ASN A 25 -17.81 8.22 7.95
N HIS A 26 -17.29 7.10 8.45
CA HIS A 26 -16.90 5.93 7.67
C HIS A 26 -17.41 4.67 8.37
N PRO A 27 -18.66 4.25 8.12
CA PRO A 27 -19.21 3.05 8.76
C PRO A 27 -18.44 1.80 8.32
N ILE A 28 -17.89 1.09 9.30
CA ILE A 28 -17.20 -0.17 9.08
C ILE A 28 -18.14 -1.30 9.47
N HIS A 29 -18.34 -2.24 8.56
CA HIS A 29 -19.13 -3.43 8.74
C HIS A 29 -18.23 -4.63 8.98
N MET A 30 -18.57 -5.41 9.98
CA MET A 30 -17.87 -6.66 10.28
C MET A 30 -18.86 -7.80 10.35
N SER A 31 -18.52 -8.92 9.75
CA SER A 31 -19.32 -10.14 9.79
C SER A 31 -18.44 -11.37 9.91
N PHE A 32 -18.97 -12.38 10.61
CA PHE A 32 -18.40 -13.71 10.64
C PHE A 32 -19.15 -14.60 9.68
N ASP A 33 -18.37 -15.34 8.87
CA ASP A 33 -18.83 -16.44 8.05
C ASP A 33 -17.89 -17.62 8.31
N ASP A 34 -18.42 -18.69 8.89
CA ASP A 34 -17.66 -19.87 9.35
C ASP A 34 -16.40 -19.51 10.13
N ASP A 35 -15.21 -19.61 9.53
CA ASP A 35 -13.92 -19.33 10.14
C ASP A 35 -13.26 -18.01 9.67
N ALA A 36 -14.00 -17.19 8.95
CA ALA A 36 -13.50 -15.93 8.42
C ALA A 36 -14.19 -14.70 9.05
N LEU A 37 -13.39 -13.68 9.41
CA LEU A 37 -13.86 -12.38 9.81
C LEU A 37 -13.72 -11.43 8.62
N THR A 38 -14.83 -11.05 8.02
CA THR A 38 -14.88 -10.05 6.95
C THR A 38 -14.98 -8.64 7.55
N VAL A 39 -14.12 -7.73 7.07
CA VAL A 39 -14.17 -6.31 7.42
C VAL A 39 -14.38 -5.52 6.14
N ALA A 40 -15.49 -4.77 6.07
CA ALA A 40 -15.91 -4.04 4.87
C ALA A 40 -16.27 -2.59 5.19
N GLY A 41 -16.10 -1.70 4.24
CA GLY A 41 -16.44 -0.29 4.35
C GLY A 41 -15.46 0.61 3.63
N GLU A 42 -15.67 1.92 3.78
CA GLU A 42 -14.77 2.94 3.22
C GLU A 42 -13.97 3.60 4.34
N VAL A 43 -12.72 3.93 4.03
CA VAL A 43 -11.78 4.59 4.94
C VAL A 43 -11.12 5.79 4.25
N PRO A 44 -10.69 6.82 4.98
CA PRO A 44 -10.17 8.04 4.38
C PRO A 44 -8.85 7.85 3.64
N ASP A 45 -8.00 6.92 4.08
CA ASP A 45 -6.65 6.75 3.56
C ASP A 45 -6.10 5.33 3.79
N VAL A 46 -4.94 5.04 3.20
CA VAL A 46 -4.26 3.73 3.27
C VAL A 46 -3.78 3.41 4.69
N ALA A 47 -3.34 4.42 5.45
CA ALA A 47 -2.91 4.24 6.84
C ALA A 47 -4.08 3.73 7.70
N SER A 48 -5.24 4.38 7.60
CA SER A 48 -6.48 3.96 8.26
C SER A 48 -6.88 2.54 7.87
N LYS A 49 -6.83 2.19 6.57
CA LYS A 49 -7.12 0.84 6.07
C LYS A 49 -6.21 -0.20 6.72
N LYS A 50 -4.90 -0.02 6.60
CA LYS A 50 -3.93 -1.01 7.09
C LYS A 50 -3.92 -1.10 8.62
N ARG A 51 -4.12 0.02 9.31
CA ARG A 51 -4.27 0.04 10.76
C ARG A 51 -5.48 -0.75 11.24
N LEU A 52 -6.64 -0.55 10.61
CA LEU A 52 -7.84 -1.33 10.91
C LEU A 52 -7.63 -2.83 10.69
N LEU A 53 -7.01 -3.21 9.57
CA LEU A 53 -6.68 -4.60 9.27
C LEU A 53 -5.72 -5.20 10.29
N GLN A 54 -4.71 -4.44 10.72
CA GLN A 54 -3.77 -4.86 11.76
C GLN A 54 -4.49 -5.12 13.08
N LEU A 55 -5.34 -4.20 13.54
CA LEU A 55 -6.14 -4.36 14.75
C LEU A 55 -7.09 -5.55 14.64
N THR A 56 -7.74 -5.71 13.49
CA THR A 56 -8.60 -6.86 13.24
C THR A 56 -7.84 -8.18 13.36
N ARG A 57 -6.66 -8.29 12.73
CA ARG A 57 -5.83 -9.51 12.82
C ARG A 57 -5.37 -9.79 14.25
N LEU A 58 -4.98 -8.75 15.00
CA LEU A 58 -4.55 -8.87 16.39
C LEU A 58 -5.64 -9.46 17.29
N HIS A 59 -6.89 -9.07 17.04
CA HIS A 59 -8.04 -9.48 17.87
C HIS A 59 -8.88 -10.60 17.23
N SER A 60 -8.51 -11.12 16.07
CA SER A 60 -9.28 -12.16 15.37
C SER A 60 -9.14 -13.57 15.96
N GLU A 61 -8.35 -13.75 17.03
CA GLU A 61 -8.08 -15.05 17.66
C GLU A 61 -7.60 -16.13 16.66
N GLY A 62 -6.79 -15.72 15.66
CA GLY A 62 -6.26 -16.61 14.63
C GLY A 62 -7.23 -16.93 13.49
N LYS A 63 -8.42 -16.30 13.47
CA LYS A 63 -9.35 -16.42 12.34
C LYS A 63 -8.80 -15.73 11.10
N ARG A 64 -9.14 -16.26 9.93
CA ARG A 64 -8.81 -15.62 8.66
C ARG A 64 -9.54 -14.28 8.53
N VAL A 65 -8.81 -13.21 8.25
CA VAL A 65 -9.39 -11.89 7.99
C VAL A 65 -9.56 -11.68 6.50
N VAL A 66 -10.78 -11.36 6.07
CA VAL A 66 -11.12 -11.00 4.69
C VAL A 66 -11.24 -9.49 4.59
N ASP A 67 -10.36 -8.88 3.82
CA ASP A 67 -10.30 -7.44 3.60
C ASP A 67 -11.24 -7.02 2.46
N GLN A 68 -12.26 -6.27 2.81
CA GLN A 68 -13.16 -5.56 1.89
C GLN A 68 -13.21 -4.06 2.19
N LEU A 69 -12.20 -3.53 2.89
CA LEU A 69 -12.05 -2.10 3.08
C LEU A 69 -11.57 -1.43 1.79
N ARG A 70 -12.12 -0.26 1.50
CA ARG A 70 -11.72 0.55 0.35
C ARG A 70 -11.40 1.97 0.77
N VAL A 71 -10.32 2.52 0.24
CA VAL A 71 -10.02 3.94 0.43
C VAL A 71 -11.01 4.77 -0.38
N THR A 72 -11.52 5.83 0.22
CA THR A 72 -12.45 6.75 -0.43
C THR A 72 -11.74 7.50 -1.56
N ALA A 73 -12.18 7.29 -2.80
CA ALA A 73 -11.67 8.05 -3.95
C ALA A 73 -12.46 9.35 -4.09
N ASN A 74 -11.78 10.49 -3.90
CA ASN A 74 -12.39 11.79 -4.07
C ASN A 74 -11.45 12.74 -4.85
N PRO A 75 -11.80 13.13 -6.08
CA PRO A 75 -12.97 12.68 -6.85
C PRO A 75 -12.86 11.22 -7.32
N PRO A 76 -13.98 10.55 -7.61
CA PRO A 76 -13.96 9.23 -8.20
C PRO A 76 -13.36 9.29 -9.62
N VAL A 77 -12.58 8.28 -9.98
CA VAL A 77 -11.92 8.17 -11.28
C VAL A 77 -12.38 6.86 -11.94
N ALA A 78 -12.65 6.89 -13.24
CA ALA A 78 -13.03 5.70 -13.99
C ALA A 78 -11.85 4.71 -14.09
N ASP A 79 -12.14 3.41 -14.04
CA ASP A 79 -11.10 2.35 -14.04
C ASP A 79 -10.13 2.45 -15.22
N GLY A 80 -10.63 2.80 -16.40
CA GLY A 80 -9.80 2.99 -17.60
C GLY A 80 -8.81 4.13 -17.45
N GLU A 81 -9.26 5.26 -16.90
CA GLU A 81 -8.41 6.42 -16.64
C GLU A 81 -7.40 6.14 -15.52
N LEU A 82 -7.85 5.52 -14.42
CA LEU A 82 -6.98 5.12 -13.32
C LEU A 82 -5.87 4.18 -13.81
N ARG A 83 -6.23 3.17 -14.62
CA ARG A 83 -5.28 2.24 -15.23
C ARG A 83 -4.23 2.98 -16.07
N THR A 84 -4.65 3.87 -16.97
CA THR A 84 -3.74 4.65 -17.81
C THR A 84 -2.77 5.47 -16.98
N ARG A 85 -3.26 6.19 -15.97
CA ARG A 85 -2.43 7.01 -15.06
C ARG A 85 -1.39 6.16 -14.30
N ILE A 86 -1.78 4.96 -13.84
CA ILE A 86 -0.86 4.05 -13.14
C ILE A 86 0.23 3.55 -14.09
N CYS A 87 -0.14 3.11 -15.29
CA CYS A 87 0.80 2.67 -16.29
C CYS A 87 1.80 3.77 -16.67
N GLU A 88 1.34 5.00 -16.91
CA GLU A 88 2.18 6.15 -17.18
C GLU A 88 3.13 6.45 -16.02
N ARG A 89 2.63 6.42 -14.78
CA ARG A 89 3.43 6.68 -13.59
C ARG A 89 4.54 5.62 -13.43
N LEU A 90 4.21 4.34 -13.55
CA LEU A 90 5.20 3.25 -13.52
C LEU A 90 6.23 3.39 -14.65
N ALA A 91 5.78 3.69 -15.87
CA ALA A 91 6.67 3.89 -17.02
C ALA A 91 7.61 5.10 -16.86
N GLN A 92 7.23 6.12 -16.10
CA GLN A 92 8.06 7.31 -15.82
C GLN A 92 9.01 7.09 -14.63
N THR A 93 8.78 6.11 -13.77
CA THR A 93 9.63 5.80 -12.63
C THR A 93 10.94 5.16 -13.11
N VAL A 94 12.07 5.73 -12.69
CA VAL A 94 13.41 5.31 -13.17
C VAL A 94 13.72 3.87 -12.81
N ASP A 95 13.29 3.41 -11.64
CA ASP A 95 13.54 2.07 -11.15
C ASP A 95 12.88 0.99 -12.02
N PHE A 96 11.80 1.33 -12.72
CA PHE A 96 11.13 0.40 -13.64
C PHE A 96 11.60 0.53 -15.08
N ARG A 97 12.64 1.32 -15.36
CA ARG A 97 13.10 1.57 -16.77
C ARG A 97 13.34 0.30 -17.60
N ASN A 98 13.76 -0.78 -16.95
CA ASN A 98 14.03 -2.07 -17.57
C ASN A 98 12.86 -3.06 -17.39
N CYS A 99 11.73 -2.65 -16.82
CA CYS A 99 10.53 -3.47 -16.73
C CYS A 99 9.63 -3.27 -17.95
N VAL A 100 9.01 -4.35 -18.38
CA VAL A 100 7.88 -4.27 -19.33
C VAL A 100 6.65 -3.85 -18.54
N ILE A 101 6.03 -2.75 -18.95
CA ILE A 101 4.78 -2.26 -18.35
C ILE A 101 3.66 -2.52 -19.33
N CYS A 102 2.69 -3.29 -18.91
CA CYS A 102 1.52 -3.64 -19.72
C CYS A 102 0.22 -3.56 -18.91
N ALA A 103 -0.89 -3.48 -19.61
CA ALA A 103 -2.20 -3.43 -19.02
C ALA A 103 -3.15 -4.43 -19.69
N ARG A 104 -4.09 -4.98 -18.92
CA ARG A 104 -5.15 -5.81 -19.50
C ARG A 104 -6.39 -4.97 -19.75
N VAL A 105 -6.78 -4.88 -21.02
CA VAL A 105 -7.92 -4.11 -21.49
C VAL A 105 -8.89 -5.05 -22.19
N LYS A 106 -10.08 -5.22 -21.65
CA LYS A 106 -11.12 -6.13 -22.20
C LYS A 106 -10.62 -7.56 -22.48
N GLY A 107 -9.65 -8.03 -21.68
CA GLY A 107 -9.05 -9.37 -21.85
C GLY A 107 -7.78 -9.41 -22.70
N GLU A 108 -7.50 -8.38 -23.48
CA GLU A 108 -6.30 -8.25 -24.30
C GLU A 108 -5.17 -7.56 -23.52
N LEU A 109 -3.92 -7.95 -23.79
CA LEU A 109 -2.74 -7.37 -23.20
C LEU A 109 -2.21 -6.24 -24.09
N GLU A 110 -2.22 -5.01 -23.56
CA GLU A 110 -1.66 -3.84 -24.20
C GLU A 110 -0.31 -3.51 -23.56
N VAL A 111 0.77 -3.53 -24.34
CA VAL A 111 2.11 -3.17 -23.86
C VAL A 111 2.31 -1.67 -24.04
N LEU A 112 2.61 -0.99 -22.91
CA LEU A 112 2.85 0.45 -22.91
C LEU A 112 4.35 0.79 -22.97
N ARG A 113 5.19 -0.10 -22.43
CA ARG A 113 6.65 0.08 -22.45
C ARG A 113 7.37 -1.25 -22.49
N GLY A 114 8.45 -1.29 -23.28
CA GLY A 114 9.27 -2.48 -23.50
C GLY A 114 8.61 -3.46 -24.48
N THR A 115 9.23 -4.60 -24.65
CA THR A 115 8.68 -5.73 -25.42
C THR A 115 8.72 -6.98 -24.56
N MET A 116 7.81 -7.93 -24.80
CA MET A 116 7.77 -9.18 -24.04
C MET A 116 9.04 -10.03 -24.24
N ASP A 117 9.72 -9.86 -25.37
CA ASP A 117 11.00 -10.53 -25.66
C ASP A 117 12.16 -9.95 -24.81
N GLU A 118 12.11 -8.65 -24.48
CA GLU A 118 13.09 -8.00 -23.61
C GLU A 118 12.98 -8.48 -22.16
N ALA A 119 11.78 -8.76 -21.68
CA ALA A 119 11.55 -9.25 -20.31
C ALA A 119 12.26 -10.57 -20.01
N GLY A 120 12.57 -11.38 -21.04
CA GLY A 120 13.20 -12.69 -20.88
C GLY A 120 14.73 -12.66 -20.87
N ASN A 121 15.37 -11.60 -21.39
CA ASN A 121 16.83 -11.61 -21.66
C ASN A 121 17.66 -10.81 -20.65
N ASP A 122 17.28 -9.58 -20.31
CA ASP A 122 18.05 -8.70 -19.40
C ASP A 122 17.11 -7.74 -18.62
N GLY A 123 15.79 -7.95 -18.67
CA GLY A 123 14.81 -7.06 -18.09
C GLY A 123 14.64 -7.26 -16.58
N SER A 124 14.23 -6.20 -15.90
CA SER A 124 13.86 -6.24 -14.46
C SER A 124 12.49 -6.89 -14.21
N GLY A 125 11.84 -7.42 -15.25
CA GLY A 125 10.60 -8.16 -15.17
C GLY A 125 9.44 -7.54 -15.96
N VAL A 126 8.25 -8.06 -15.68
CA VAL A 126 6.97 -7.65 -16.31
C VAL A 126 6.00 -7.24 -15.21
N ILE A 127 5.39 -6.07 -15.35
CA ILE A 127 4.31 -5.57 -14.47
C ILE A 127 3.06 -5.41 -15.32
N GLU A 128 2.09 -6.29 -15.11
CA GLU A 128 0.75 -6.21 -15.70
C GLU A 128 -0.22 -5.56 -14.73
N ILE A 129 -0.96 -4.56 -15.21
CA ILE A 129 -1.90 -3.78 -14.43
C ILE A 129 -3.33 -4.10 -14.87
N THR A 130 -4.18 -4.46 -13.92
CA THR A 130 -5.63 -4.49 -14.09
C THR A 130 -6.29 -3.59 -13.07
N VAL A 131 -7.40 -2.95 -13.44
CA VAL A 131 -8.20 -2.10 -12.55
C VAL A 131 -9.66 -2.48 -12.66
N LYS A 132 -10.29 -2.70 -11.51
CA LYS A 132 -11.72 -2.95 -11.39
C LYS A 132 -12.29 -2.28 -10.14
N ASP A 133 -13.30 -1.44 -10.29
CA ASP A 133 -13.96 -0.71 -9.20
C ASP A 133 -12.99 0.11 -8.34
N GLY A 134 -11.94 0.68 -8.98
CA GLY A 134 -10.85 1.40 -8.31
C GLY A 134 -9.83 0.50 -7.59
N VAL A 135 -9.98 -0.82 -7.65
CA VAL A 135 -9.01 -1.78 -7.12
C VAL A 135 -7.97 -2.10 -8.19
N VAL A 136 -6.73 -1.82 -7.88
CA VAL A 136 -5.57 -2.08 -8.75
C VAL A 136 -5.01 -3.46 -8.42
N THR A 137 -4.88 -4.32 -9.42
CA THR A 137 -4.16 -5.59 -9.27
C THR A 137 -2.90 -5.55 -10.11
N LEU A 138 -1.77 -5.80 -9.47
CA LEU A 138 -0.45 -5.92 -10.09
C LEU A 138 -0.08 -7.39 -10.17
N THR A 139 0.19 -7.89 -11.38
CA THR A 139 0.61 -9.27 -11.63
C THR A 139 1.85 -9.30 -12.51
N GLY A 140 2.52 -10.44 -12.57
CA GLY A 140 3.76 -10.63 -13.33
C GLY A 140 4.94 -10.96 -12.45
N GLN A 141 6.16 -10.63 -12.90
CA GLN A 141 7.40 -10.99 -12.22
C GLN A 141 8.34 -9.79 -12.15
N VAL A 142 9.03 -9.64 -11.02
CA VAL A 142 10.05 -8.62 -10.80
C VAL A 142 11.28 -9.23 -10.12
N ILE A 143 12.43 -8.55 -10.25
CA ILE A 143 13.71 -9.10 -9.80
C ILE A 143 14.04 -8.83 -8.32
N SER A 144 13.31 -7.93 -7.64
CA SER A 144 13.60 -7.59 -6.24
C SER A 144 12.36 -7.18 -5.46
N LEU A 145 12.46 -7.26 -4.14
CA LEU A 145 11.46 -6.74 -3.19
C LEU A 145 11.27 -5.23 -3.36
N SER A 146 12.35 -4.50 -3.69
CA SER A 146 12.29 -3.06 -3.98
C SER A 146 11.34 -2.76 -5.13
N HIS A 147 11.45 -3.48 -6.27
CA HIS A 147 10.53 -3.33 -7.39
C HIS A 147 9.08 -3.65 -6.99
N ARG A 148 8.87 -4.76 -6.28
CA ARG A 148 7.54 -5.18 -5.85
C ARG A 148 6.88 -4.13 -4.95
N ARG A 149 7.58 -3.64 -3.92
CA ARG A 149 7.06 -2.65 -2.98
C ARG A 149 6.85 -1.29 -3.63
N LEU A 150 7.82 -0.82 -4.41
CA LEU A 150 7.72 0.46 -5.12
C LEU A 150 6.55 0.47 -6.12
N ALA A 151 6.24 -0.67 -6.76
CA ALA A 151 5.07 -0.78 -7.63
C ALA A 151 3.75 -0.57 -6.85
N SER A 152 3.61 -1.16 -5.66
CA SER A 152 2.46 -0.90 -4.77
C SER A 152 2.35 0.56 -4.40
N VAL A 153 3.44 1.16 -3.93
CA VAL A 153 3.48 2.56 -3.51
C VAL A 153 3.12 3.48 -4.68
N THR A 154 3.70 3.22 -5.85
CA THR A 154 3.43 4.00 -7.07
C THR A 154 1.95 3.93 -7.45
N ALA A 155 1.32 2.77 -7.33
CA ALA A 155 -0.12 2.61 -7.59
C ALA A 155 -0.98 3.38 -6.56
N TRP A 156 -0.62 3.35 -5.28
CA TRP A 156 -1.29 4.11 -4.22
C TRP A 156 -1.19 5.63 -4.40
N TRP A 157 -0.10 6.14 -4.97
CA TRP A 157 0.07 7.57 -5.23
C TRP A 157 -0.85 8.11 -6.32
N VAL A 158 -1.44 7.26 -7.13
CA VAL A 158 -2.36 7.70 -8.18
C VAL A 158 -3.74 7.94 -7.59
N GLY A 159 -4.20 9.19 -7.71
CA GLY A 159 -5.54 9.58 -7.23
C GLY A 159 -6.64 8.77 -7.91
N GLY A 160 -7.58 8.27 -7.11
CA GLY A 160 -8.63 7.37 -7.54
C GLY A 160 -8.40 5.90 -7.16
N CYS A 161 -7.18 5.54 -6.76
CA CYS A 161 -6.88 4.21 -6.24
C CYS A 161 -7.61 3.98 -4.90
N ARG A 162 -8.38 2.90 -4.82
CA ARG A 162 -9.15 2.52 -3.63
C ARG A 162 -8.55 1.34 -2.90
N ASP A 163 -7.78 0.53 -3.62
CA ASP A 163 -7.05 -0.62 -3.10
C ASP A 163 -5.95 -1.07 -4.05
N VAL A 164 -4.91 -1.70 -3.52
CA VAL A 164 -3.84 -2.33 -4.29
C VAL A 164 -3.68 -3.77 -3.86
N VAL A 165 -3.83 -4.68 -4.81
CA VAL A 165 -3.56 -6.12 -4.66
C VAL A 165 -2.29 -6.44 -5.43
N ASN A 166 -1.19 -6.58 -4.71
CA ASN A 166 0.11 -6.85 -5.31
C ASN A 166 0.40 -8.36 -5.32
N LEU A 167 0.29 -8.95 -6.50
CA LEU A 167 0.55 -10.37 -6.78
C LEU A 167 1.82 -10.56 -7.62
N LEU A 168 2.71 -9.56 -7.66
CA LEU A 168 4.00 -9.69 -8.33
C LEU A 168 4.84 -10.78 -7.67
N GLU A 169 5.38 -11.66 -8.48
CA GLU A 169 6.28 -12.73 -8.06
C GLU A 169 7.74 -12.25 -8.12
N LEU A 170 8.56 -12.72 -7.19
CA LEU A 170 10.01 -12.43 -7.17
C LEU A 170 10.77 -13.53 -7.89
N VAL A 171 11.55 -13.15 -8.90
CA VAL A 171 12.41 -14.09 -9.64
C VAL A 171 13.79 -13.46 -9.86
N PRO A 172 14.84 -13.96 -9.18
CA PRO A 172 14.84 -15.06 -8.20
C PRO A 172 14.10 -14.72 -6.90
N ALA A 173 13.74 -15.73 -6.12
CA ALA A 173 13.15 -15.52 -4.79
C ALA A 173 14.16 -14.81 -3.88
N GLU A 174 13.70 -13.81 -3.16
CA GLU A 174 14.49 -12.98 -2.26
C GLU A 174 13.94 -13.08 -0.82
N ALA A 175 14.82 -13.05 0.17
CA ALA A 175 14.41 -13.06 1.56
C ALA A 175 13.96 -11.66 1.97
N ASP A 176 12.80 -11.58 2.61
CA ASP A 176 12.27 -10.33 3.15
C ASP A 176 12.88 -10.05 4.53
N GLY A 177 13.56 -8.91 4.67
CA GLY A 177 14.22 -8.49 5.89
C GLY A 177 14.01 -7.02 6.23
N ASP A 178 14.33 -6.67 7.48
CA ASP A 178 14.17 -5.31 7.98
C ASP A 178 15.09 -4.31 7.24
N ASP A 179 16.31 -4.74 6.90
CA ASP A 179 17.27 -3.90 6.15
C ASP A 179 16.73 -3.57 4.75
N GLU A 180 16.26 -4.57 4.01
CA GLU A 180 15.65 -4.40 2.69
C GLU A 180 14.41 -3.49 2.77
N MET A 181 13.58 -3.65 3.80
CA MET A 181 12.42 -2.79 4.01
C MET A 181 12.83 -1.34 4.29
N SER A 182 13.90 -1.13 5.06
CA SER A 182 14.46 0.19 5.33
C SER A 182 14.96 0.86 4.05
N ASP A 183 15.71 0.14 3.22
CA ASP A 183 16.27 0.66 1.97
C ASP A 183 15.16 1.05 0.98
N VAL A 184 14.15 0.19 0.84
CA VAL A 184 12.99 0.50 -0.02
C VAL A 184 12.24 1.74 0.49
N LEU A 185 12.05 1.87 1.80
CA LEU A 185 11.34 3.05 2.32
C LEU A 185 12.15 4.33 2.12
N HIS A 186 13.46 4.29 2.25
CA HIS A 186 14.31 5.42 1.88
C HIS A 186 14.11 5.81 0.42
N LEU A 187 14.14 4.84 -0.50
CA LEU A 187 13.89 5.07 -1.93
C LEU A 187 12.50 5.68 -2.17
N VAL A 188 11.47 5.17 -1.50
CA VAL A 188 10.10 5.68 -1.60
C VAL A 188 10.03 7.16 -1.16
N LEU A 189 10.60 7.49 0.01
CA LEU A 189 10.61 8.86 0.54
C LEU A 189 11.41 9.82 -0.37
N GLU A 190 12.52 9.37 -0.96
CA GLU A 190 13.31 10.15 -1.92
C GLU A 190 12.56 10.40 -3.23
N THR A 191 11.71 9.46 -3.63
CA THR A 191 10.93 9.55 -4.87
C THR A 191 9.68 10.43 -4.71
N ASP A 192 9.17 10.63 -3.49
CA ASP A 192 8.01 11.52 -3.26
C ASP A 192 8.47 13.00 -3.16
N PRO A 193 8.13 13.85 -4.14
CA PRO A 193 8.53 15.26 -4.12
C PRO A 193 7.89 16.07 -2.98
N ARG A 194 6.91 15.51 -2.28
CA ARG A 194 6.22 16.14 -1.14
C ARG A 194 6.95 15.93 0.18
N VAL A 195 8.00 15.09 0.20
CA VAL A 195 8.75 14.69 1.39
C VAL A 195 10.23 15.05 1.23
N ARG A 196 10.83 15.64 2.26
CA ARG A 196 12.27 15.89 2.33
C ARG A 196 12.98 14.74 3.01
N ALA A 197 13.20 13.66 2.27
CA ALA A 197 13.74 12.39 2.77
C ALA A 197 15.04 12.55 3.58
N GLY A 198 15.94 13.42 3.15
CA GLY A 198 17.23 13.64 3.82
C GLY A 198 17.17 14.14 5.27
N GLN A 199 15.98 14.46 5.79
CA GLN A 199 15.75 14.89 7.17
C GLN A 199 14.98 13.85 8.00
N ILE A 200 14.64 12.72 7.38
CA ILE A 200 13.88 11.63 7.98
C ILE A 200 14.79 10.42 8.13
N THR A 201 14.85 9.90 9.33
CA THR A 201 15.52 8.63 9.64
C THR A 201 14.47 7.53 9.68
N VAL A 202 14.75 6.44 8.98
CA VAL A 202 13.95 5.21 8.97
C VAL A 202 14.65 4.18 9.85
N ASN A 203 13.93 3.56 10.76
CA ASN A 203 14.36 2.37 11.49
C ASN A 203 13.29 1.30 11.35
N VAL A 204 13.70 0.08 11.01
CA VAL A 204 12.79 -1.07 10.87
C VAL A 204 13.23 -2.16 11.83
N GLU A 205 12.31 -2.66 12.63
CA GLU A 205 12.51 -3.78 13.56
C GLU A 205 11.30 -4.70 13.53
N ASN A 206 11.50 -5.96 13.17
CA ASN A 206 10.44 -6.96 13.03
C ASN A 206 9.29 -6.46 12.13
N HIS A 207 9.62 -5.91 10.96
CA HIS A 207 8.69 -5.31 9.99
C HIS A 207 7.90 -4.10 10.54
N ARG A 208 8.30 -3.55 11.68
CA ARG A 208 7.73 -2.33 12.25
C ARG A 208 8.61 -1.14 11.93
N ILE A 209 8.06 -0.17 11.25
CA ILE A 209 8.73 1.04 10.80
C ILE A 209 8.62 2.12 11.88
N THR A 210 9.73 2.76 12.21
CA THR A 210 9.76 3.99 13.01
C THR A 210 10.38 5.10 12.15
N LEU A 211 9.59 6.14 11.90
CA LEU A 211 10.05 7.38 11.25
C LEU A 211 10.43 8.39 12.32
N ALA A 212 11.62 8.98 12.22
CA ALA A 212 12.10 10.01 13.12
C ALA A 212 12.80 11.13 12.34
N GLY A 213 13.09 12.26 13.00
CA GLY A 213 13.71 13.41 12.35
C GLY A 213 12.84 14.65 12.45
N TRP A 214 12.94 15.53 11.47
CA TRP A 214 12.16 16.76 11.46
C TRP A 214 11.80 17.20 10.03
N VAL A 215 10.63 17.84 9.91
CA VAL A 215 10.12 18.37 8.65
C VAL A 215 9.52 19.77 8.88
N ALA A 216 9.23 20.49 7.80
CA ALA A 216 8.71 21.84 7.90
C ALA A 216 7.22 21.91 8.23
N THR A 217 6.43 20.91 7.86
CA THR A 217 4.97 20.94 7.97
C THR A 217 4.39 19.63 8.44
N GLU A 218 3.22 19.70 9.09
CA GLU A 218 2.41 18.52 9.45
C GLU A 218 1.97 17.73 8.21
N ALA A 219 1.78 18.39 7.07
CA ALA A 219 1.41 17.72 5.83
C ALA A 219 2.54 16.80 5.33
N GLU A 220 3.79 17.26 5.43
CA GLU A 220 4.98 16.49 5.08
C GLU A 220 5.18 15.28 6.01
N SER A 221 5.01 15.48 7.33
CA SER A 221 5.07 14.39 8.32
C SER A 221 4.01 13.31 8.05
N ARG A 222 2.77 13.73 7.77
CA ARG A 222 1.69 12.80 7.43
C ARG A 222 1.92 12.10 6.10
N GLN A 223 2.50 12.80 5.11
CA GLN A 223 2.81 12.19 3.82
C GLN A 223 3.86 11.09 3.96
N ALA A 224 4.94 11.31 4.71
CA ALA A 224 5.95 10.29 4.98
C ALA A 224 5.36 9.06 5.69
N GLU A 225 4.43 9.26 6.62
CA GLU A 225 3.70 8.17 7.28
C GLU A 225 2.81 7.41 6.28
N GLN A 226 2.08 8.11 5.40
CA GLN A 226 1.26 7.48 4.36
C GLN A 226 2.11 6.65 3.41
N ASP A 227 3.27 7.15 2.99
CA ASP A 227 4.19 6.44 2.12
C ASP A 227 4.68 5.13 2.75
N ALA A 228 5.05 5.17 4.04
CA ALA A 228 5.38 3.97 4.78
C ALA A 228 4.21 2.98 4.83
N TRP A 229 2.98 3.45 5.04
CA TRP A 229 1.79 2.60 5.02
C TRP A 229 1.44 2.05 3.62
N CYS A 230 1.88 2.70 2.54
CA CYS A 230 1.69 2.18 1.18
C CYS A 230 2.53 0.92 0.89
N MET A 231 3.60 0.67 1.65
CA MET A 231 4.44 -0.52 1.48
C MET A 231 3.72 -1.81 1.90
N ASP A 232 4.03 -2.90 1.22
CA ASP A 232 3.49 -4.23 1.57
C ASP A 232 4.27 -4.87 2.73
N ALA A 233 3.64 -5.86 3.39
CA ALA A 233 4.21 -6.70 4.43
C ALA A 233 4.69 -5.97 5.70
N ILE A 234 4.19 -4.75 5.98
CA ILE A 234 4.56 -4.01 7.18
C ILE A 234 3.78 -4.46 8.41
N GLY A 235 4.48 -4.54 9.55
CA GLY A 235 3.92 -4.84 10.87
C GLY A 235 3.37 -3.62 11.61
N GLY A 236 3.60 -2.41 11.09
CA GLY A 236 3.09 -1.15 11.65
C GLY A 236 4.03 0.02 11.42
N VAL A 237 3.51 1.23 11.58
CA VAL A 237 4.28 2.48 11.45
C VAL A 237 4.13 3.30 12.74
N VAL A 238 5.24 3.80 13.25
CA VAL A 238 5.33 4.75 14.36
C VAL A 238 5.94 6.03 13.83
N ASN A 239 5.17 7.09 13.74
CA ASN A 239 5.64 8.39 13.30
C ASN A 239 6.09 9.22 14.50
N ARG A 240 7.41 9.50 14.58
CA ARG A 240 8.06 10.37 15.57
C ARG A 240 8.69 11.61 14.94
N ILE A 241 8.30 11.93 13.71
CA ILE A 241 8.79 13.11 13.00
C ILE A 241 8.32 14.37 13.73
N GLN A 242 9.25 15.28 14.00
CA GLN A 242 8.96 16.58 14.62
C GLN A 242 8.72 17.63 13.54
N VAL A 243 7.71 18.46 13.73
CA VAL A 243 7.47 19.60 12.84
C VAL A 243 8.19 20.83 13.41
N ARG A 244 9.09 21.41 12.60
CA ARG A 244 9.82 22.63 12.93
C ARG A 244 9.60 23.64 11.81
N ALA A 245 8.88 24.70 12.10
CA ALA A 245 8.75 25.80 11.14
C ALA A 245 10.15 26.29 10.74
N SER A 246 10.40 26.40 9.44
CA SER A 246 11.61 27.10 8.96
C SER A 246 11.50 28.56 9.37
N ILE A 247 12.48 29.06 10.11
CA ILE A 247 12.60 30.48 10.48
C ILE A 247 13.01 31.29 9.26
#